data_eb437596342f4020c963297ff1ad9b92
#
_entry.id   eb437596342f4020c963297ff1ad9b92
#
_cell.length_a   1.000
_cell.length_b   1.000
_cell.length_c   1.000
_cell.angle_alpha   90.00
_cell.angle_beta   90.00
_cell.angle_gamma   90.00
#
_symmetry.space_group_name_H-M   'P 1'
#
loop_
_entity.id
_entity.type
_entity.pdbx_description
1 polymer ?
#
loop_
_entity_poly.entity_id
_entity_poly.type
_entity_poly.pdbx_seq_one_letter_code
_entity_poly.pdbx_strand_id
1 'polypeptide(L)'
;MTLTDRFLKYVSFCTTSDEETNMTPSTPGQMEFAKYLAAELQEIGMQEVTLDENGYVMATLPATVEGKPTIGFIAHMDTAPDASGKNVKARIVSNYDGHDILLNEVKNIVFEVAKYPEILDYKGQDIIVTDGTTLLGADDKAGLAEIVTACEYLVQHPEIPHGKIRVGFTPDEEIGQGADHFDVAKFGCDFAYTMDGGAVGELEYENFNAAGCKVKVHGVNVHPGYGYHKMINSMRIANQFASMLPRWETPEHTQGYEGFYHLIAMNGTVEETTLQYIIRDHDRARFESRKREIEHLARKINQEYGEGTIEVELRDQYYNMREKVEPVMHIVTLVEEAMKEVGVTPRVQPIRGGTDGARLSFEGLPCPNIFAGGVNFHSRFEYLPIPSMEKAMQVILQIVQKA
;
A
#
# COMPACT_ATOMS: atom_id res chain seq x y z
N MET A 1 18.59 -10.78 -17.00
CA MET A 1 17.94 -9.51 -17.44
C MET A 1 18.46 -8.40 -16.54
N THR A 2 18.63 -7.13 -17.01
CA THR A 2 18.98 -6.05 -16.09
C THR A 2 17.78 -5.68 -15.21
N LEU A 3 18.01 -5.07 -14.04
CA LEU A 3 16.94 -4.62 -13.14
C LEU A 3 15.99 -3.66 -13.85
N THR A 4 16.53 -2.67 -14.57
CA THR A 4 15.75 -1.70 -15.34
C THR A 4 14.92 -2.37 -16.45
N ASP A 5 15.50 -3.30 -17.23
CA ASP A 5 14.76 -4.01 -18.27
C ASP A 5 13.63 -4.86 -17.69
N ARG A 6 13.86 -5.48 -16.51
CA ARG A 6 12.87 -6.27 -15.80
C ARG A 6 11.70 -5.40 -15.35
N PHE A 7 11.99 -4.26 -14.72
CA PHE A 7 10.96 -3.30 -14.33
C PHE A 7 10.14 -2.82 -15.54
N LEU A 8 10.81 -2.39 -16.62
CA LEU A 8 10.14 -1.95 -17.86
C LEU A 8 9.28 -3.06 -18.48
N LYS A 9 9.70 -4.32 -18.35
CA LYS A 9 8.88 -5.48 -18.76
C LYS A 9 7.66 -5.63 -17.85
N TYR A 10 7.81 -5.51 -16.54
CA TYR A 10 6.72 -5.71 -15.58
C TYR A 10 5.62 -4.64 -15.72
N VAL A 11 5.98 -3.39 -15.90
CA VAL A 11 4.99 -2.31 -16.10
C VAL A 11 4.23 -2.43 -17.44
N SER A 12 4.67 -3.26 -18.37
CA SER A 12 3.94 -3.54 -19.61
C SER A 12 2.68 -4.40 -19.40
N PHE A 13 2.56 -5.11 -18.26
CA PHE A 13 1.36 -5.84 -17.89
C PHE A 13 0.33 -4.89 -17.28
N CYS A 14 -0.92 -4.99 -17.73
CA CYS A 14 -2.03 -4.24 -17.16
C CYS A 14 -2.62 -5.04 -16.00
N THR A 15 -2.33 -4.63 -14.77
CA THR A 15 -2.69 -5.36 -13.55
C THR A 15 -3.51 -4.52 -12.58
N THR A 16 -4.15 -3.46 -13.05
CA THR A 16 -5.01 -2.60 -12.22
C THR A 16 -6.06 -3.46 -11.51
N SER A 17 -6.14 -3.34 -10.20
CA SER A 17 -7.15 -4.01 -9.37
C SER A 17 -8.53 -3.38 -9.52
N ASP A 18 -9.59 -4.11 -9.15
CA ASP A 18 -10.98 -3.70 -9.29
C ASP A 18 -11.78 -4.11 -8.04
N GLU A 19 -12.11 -3.15 -7.19
CA GLU A 19 -12.83 -3.36 -5.94
C GLU A 19 -14.32 -3.75 -6.12
N GLU A 20 -14.86 -3.59 -7.33
CA GLU A 20 -16.26 -3.93 -7.64
C GLU A 20 -16.44 -5.42 -7.94
N THR A 21 -15.36 -6.18 -8.08
CA THR A 21 -15.42 -7.63 -8.29
C THR A 21 -15.36 -8.41 -6.97
N ASN A 22 -15.98 -9.61 -6.96
CA ASN A 22 -15.88 -10.54 -5.85
C ASN A 22 -14.92 -11.71 -6.18
N MET A 23 -13.93 -11.46 -7.02
CA MET A 23 -12.95 -12.48 -7.45
C MET A 23 -11.56 -12.12 -6.90
N THR A 24 -10.73 -13.13 -6.71
CA THR A 24 -9.29 -12.98 -6.43
C THR A 24 -8.51 -13.84 -7.43
N PRO A 25 -7.59 -13.28 -8.24
CA PRO A 25 -7.34 -11.84 -8.33
C PRO A 25 -8.53 -11.09 -8.97
N SER A 26 -8.71 -9.84 -8.60
CA SER A 26 -9.85 -9.02 -9.03
C SER A 26 -9.88 -8.77 -10.54
N THR A 27 -8.73 -8.85 -11.22
CA THR A 27 -8.63 -8.68 -12.67
C THR A 27 -7.80 -9.77 -13.34
N PRO A 28 -8.14 -10.18 -14.57
CA PRO A 28 -7.41 -11.23 -15.29
C PRO A 28 -5.94 -10.91 -15.57
N GLY A 29 -5.60 -9.62 -15.72
CA GLY A 29 -4.23 -9.17 -15.99
C GLY A 29 -3.25 -9.52 -14.87
N GLN A 30 -3.71 -9.55 -13.64
CA GLN A 30 -2.91 -9.99 -12.49
C GLN A 30 -2.54 -11.48 -12.61
N MET A 31 -3.50 -12.34 -12.97
CA MET A 31 -3.23 -13.77 -13.19
C MET A 31 -2.29 -14.00 -14.38
N GLU A 32 -2.37 -13.20 -15.45
CA GLU A 32 -1.42 -13.26 -16.56
C GLU A 32 -0.01 -12.91 -16.12
N PHE A 33 0.11 -11.86 -15.32
CA PHE A 33 1.40 -11.44 -14.77
C PHE A 33 1.93 -12.45 -13.74
N ALA A 34 1.10 -13.02 -12.88
CA ALA A 34 1.48 -14.08 -11.94
C ALA A 34 2.06 -15.31 -12.66
N LYS A 35 1.48 -15.72 -13.79
CA LYS A 35 2.01 -16.80 -14.63
C LYS A 35 3.38 -16.46 -15.22
N TYR A 36 3.56 -15.22 -15.65
CA TYR A 36 4.84 -14.73 -16.14
C TYR A 36 5.91 -14.79 -15.03
N LEU A 37 5.61 -14.26 -13.84
CA LEU A 37 6.52 -14.26 -12.69
C LEU A 37 6.88 -15.69 -12.25
N ALA A 38 5.91 -16.59 -12.17
CA ALA A 38 6.18 -17.98 -11.83
C ALA A 38 7.13 -18.66 -12.85
N ALA A 39 6.93 -18.40 -14.14
CA ALA A 39 7.82 -18.93 -15.19
C ALA A 39 9.22 -18.31 -15.09
N GLU A 40 9.35 -17.02 -14.88
CA GLU A 40 10.63 -16.34 -14.70
C GLU A 40 11.40 -16.84 -13.47
N LEU A 41 10.72 -17.03 -12.32
CA LEU A 41 11.35 -17.60 -11.13
C LEU A 41 11.88 -19.02 -11.36
N GLN A 42 11.18 -19.85 -12.15
CA GLN A 42 11.68 -21.17 -12.56
C GLN A 42 12.90 -21.05 -13.48
N GLU A 43 12.87 -20.12 -14.43
CA GLU A 43 13.97 -19.90 -15.40
C GLU A 43 15.26 -19.44 -14.70
N ILE A 44 15.16 -18.56 -13.70
CA ILE A 44 16.34 -18.12 -12.95
C ILE A 44 16.85 -19.17 -11.93
N GLY A 45 16.14 -20.29 -11.75
CA GLY A 45 16.58 -21.41 -10.91
C GLY A 45 16.04 -21.43 -9.48
N MET A 46 14.99 -20.66 -9.18
CA MET A 46 14.28 -20.76 -7.91
C MET A 46 13.58 -22.13 -7.76
N GLN A 47 13.48 -22.61 -6.55
CA GLN A 47 12.85 -23.90 -6.23
C GLN A 47 11.45 -23.70 -5.65
N GLU A 48 10.68 -24.79 -5.58
CA GLU A 48 9.33 -24.80 -4.98
C GLU A 48 8.43 -23.67 -5.50
N VAL A 49 8.58 -23.34 -6.80
CA VAL A 49 7.76 -22.27 -7.41
C VAL A 49 6.32 -22.76 -7.50
N THR A 50 5.42 -22.01 -6.89
CA THR A 50 3.97 -22.28 -6.91
C THR A 50 3.21 -21.05 -7.36
N LEU A 51 2.13 -21.26 -8.10
CA LEU A 51 1.09 -20.28 -8.40
C LEU A 51 -0.23 -20.95 -8.04
N ASP A 52 -1.02 -20.32 -7.18
CA ASP A 52 -2.33 -20.85 -6.80
C ASP A 52 -3.49 -20.26 -7.63
N GLU A 53 -4.68 -20.71 -7.35
CA GLU A 53 -5.90 -20.28 -8.05
C GLU A 53 -6.27 -18.81 -7.78
N ASN A 54 -5.80 -18.24 -6.67
CA ASN A 54 -6.01 -16.86 -6.28
C ASN A 54 -4.91 -15.92 -6.80
N GLY A 55 -3.91 -16.44 -7.53
CA GLY A 55 -2.85 -15.65 -8.15
C GLY A 55 -1.61 -15.44 -7.28
N TYR A 56 -1.53 -16.03 -6.08
CA TYR A 56 -0.34 -15.91 -5.25
C TYR A 56 0.82 -16.73 -5.83
N VAL A 57 1.96 -16.06 -6.01
CA VAL A 57 3.19 -16.71 -6.46
C VAL A 57 4.14 -16.83 -5.28
N MET A 58 4.64 -18.03 -5.01
CA MET A 58 5.67 -18.28 -3.99
C MET A 58 6.81 -19.09 -4.56
N ALA A 59 8.04 -18.79 -4.11
CA ALA A 59 9.22 -19.57 -4.49
C ALA A 59 10.26 -19.59 -3.36
N THR A 60 11.22 -20.50 -3.47
CA THR A 60 12.31 -20.71 -2.51
C THR A 60 13.66 -20.56 -3.21
N LEU A 61 14.56 -19.81 -2.58
CA LEU A 61 16.00 -19.95 -2.80
C LEU A 61 16.58 -20.72 -1.61
N PRO A 62 17.12 -21.93 -1.81
CA PRO A 62 17.68 -22.73 -0.74
C PRO A 62 18.85 -22.05 -0.04
N ALA A 63 19.00 -22.29 1.27
CA ALA A 63 20.14 -21.79 2.02
C ALA A 63 21.48 -22.29 1.47
N THR A 64 22.49 -21.43 1.46
CA THR A 64 23.87 -21.82 1.18
C THR A 64 24.64 -22.15 2.46
N VAL A 65 24.14 -21.72 3.62
CA VAL A 65 24.70 -22.03 4.95
C VAL A 65 23.57 -22.38 5.92
N GLU A 66 23.88 -23.25 6.91
CA GLU A 66 22.94 -23.68 7.94
C GLU A 66 22.90 -22.69 9.11
N GLY A 67 21.80 -22.72 9.88
CA GLY A 67 21.67 -22.00 11.15
C GLY A 67 21.28 -20.53 11.02
N LYS A 68 21.04 -20.05 9.81
CA LYS A 68 20.47 -18.70 9.56
C LYS A 68 18.94 -18.73 9.47
N PRO A 69 18.25 -17.63 9.78
CA PRO A 69 16.79 -17.56 9.68
C PRO A 69 16.31 -17.72 8.22
N THR A 70 15.06 -18.15 8.08
CA THR A 70 14.33 -18.08 6.81
C THR A 70 13.69 -16.71 6.67
N ILE A 71 14.10 -15.95 5.65
CA ILE A 71 13.63 -14.59 5.40
C ILE A 71 12.71 -14.55 4.20
N GLY A 72 11.57 -13.86 4.34
CA GLY A 72 10.65 -13.59 3.26
C GLY A 72 10.84 -12.21 2.65
N PHE A 73 10.66 -12.10 1.31
CA PHE A 73 10.47 -10.83 0.60
C PHE A 73 9.17 -10.89 -0.16
N ILE A 74 8.36 -9.85 0.00
CA ILE A 74 6.99 -9.78 -0.51
C ILE A 74 6.84 -8.49 -1.30
N ALA A 75 6.09 -8.54 -2.40
CA ALA A 75 5.71 -7.39 -3.21
C ALA A 75 4.37 -7.69 -3.89
N HIS A 76 3.57 -6.65 -4.16
CA HIS A 76 2.29 -6.86 -4.82
C HIS A 76 2.37 -6.69 -6.34
N MET A 77 1.47 -7.37 -7.05
CA MET A 77 1.45 -7.43 -8.51
C MET A 77 0.51 -6.43 -9.15
N ASP A 78 -0.51 -6.04 -8.44
CA ASP A 78 -1.52 -5.12 -8.94
C ASP A 78 -1.04 -3.66 -8.94
N THR A 79 -1.83 -2.80 -9.49
CA THR A 79 -1.64 -1.35 -9.48
C THR A 79 -2.93 -0.68 -9.08
N ALA A 80 -2.81 0.48 -8.44
CA ALA A 80 -3.93 1.26 -7.94
C ALA A 80 -4.95 1.60 -9.04
N PRO A 81 -6.27 1.60 -8.72
CA PRO A 81 -7.32 2.00 -9.64
C PRO A 81 -7.43 3.53 -9.83
N ASP A 82 -6.71 4.33 -9.05
CA ASP A 82 -6.76 5.80 -9.06
C ASP A 82 -6.38 6.41 -10.42
N ALA A 83 -5.47 5.76 -11.14
CA ALA A 83 -5.07 6.14 -12.48
C ALA A 83 -4.96 4.91 -13.39
N SER A 84 -5.15 5.10 -14.69
CA SER A 84 -5.08 3.97 -15.64
C SER A 84 -3.70 3.31 -15.62
N GLY A 85 -3.66 1.98 -15.49
CA GLY A 85 -2.48 1.13 -15.69
C GLY A 85 -2.42 0.49 -17.09
N LYS A 86 -3.28 0.91 -18.04
CA LYS A 86 -3.38 0.29 -19.35
C LYS A 86 -2.49 0.95 -20.39
N ASN A 87 -1.64 0.15 -21.05
CA ASN A 87 -0.69 0.61 -22.08
C ASN A 87 0.30 1.64 -21.54
N VAL A 88 0.91 1.36 -20.42
CA VAL A 88 1.96 2.20 -19.81
C VAL A 88 3.09 2.44 -20.83
N LYS A 89 3.41 3.70 -21.06
CA LYS A 89 4.49 4.13 -21.96
C LYS A 89 5.65 4.68 -21.13
N ALA A 90 6.31 3.78 -20.44
CA ALA A 90 7.48 4.12 -19.65
C ALA A 90 8.65 4.55 -20.55
N ARG A 91 9.39 5.59 -20.12
CA ARG A 91 10.63 6.03 -20.75
C ARG A 91 11.63 6.54 -19.73
N ILE A 92 12.91 6.47 -20.09
CA ILE A 92 13.98 6.99 -19.25
C ILE A 92 14.27 8.44 -19.62
N VAL A 93 14.30 9.32 -18.64
CA VAL A 93 14.87 10.67 -18.70
C VAL A 93 16.29 10.57 -18.17
N SER A 94 17.25 10.55 -19.07
CA SER A 94 18.67 10.39 -18.71
C SER A 94 19.26 11.68 -18.15
N ASN A 95 20.04 11.55 -17.08
CA ASN A 95 20.75 12.65 -16.42
C ASN A 95 19.83 13.85 -16.17
N TYR A 96 18.74 13.62 -15.43
CA TYR A 96 17.72 14.64 -15.16
C TYR A 96 18.31 15.98 -14.72
N ASP A 97 17.99 17.03 -15.43
CA ASP A 97 18.65 18.33 -15.29
C ASP A 97 18.05 19.27 -14.21
N GLY A 98 16.94 18.87 -13.60
CA GLY A 98 16.25 19.65 -12.56
C GLY A 98 15.17 20.58 -13.09
N HIS A 99 14.76 20.46 -14.37
CA HIS A 99 13.69 21.26 -14.97
C HIS A 99 12.41 20.43 -15.14
N ASP A 100 11.33 21.13 -15.51
CA ASP A 100 10.05 20.50 -15.87
C ASP A 100 10.25 19.47 -16.98
N ILE A 101 9.52 18.34 -16.91
CA ILE A 101 9.61 17.27 -17.90
C ILE A 101 8.36 17.29 -18.78
N LEU A 102 8.50 17.52 -20.07
CA LEU A 102 7.42 17.32 -21.02
C LEU A 102 7.16 15.81 -21.18
N LEU A 103 6.08 15.33 -20.55
CA LEU A 103 5.69 13.92 -20.59
C LEU A 103 5.00 13.58 -21.92
N ASN A 104 4.11 14.44 -22.41
CA ASN A 104 3.33 14.21 -23.62
C ASN A 104 3.15 15.51 -24.40
N GLU A 105 3.76 15.59 -25.57
CA GLU A 105 3.68 16.76 -26.43
C GLU A 105 2.27 16.97 -27.01
N VAL A 106 1.62 15.88 -27.47
CA VAL A 106 0.30 15.95 -28.12
C VAL A 106 -0.79 16.42 -27.15
N LYS A 107 -0.72 15.94 -25.91
CA LYS A 107 -1.69 16.29 -24.86
C LYS A 107 -1.24 17.46 -23.98
N ASN A 108 -0.06 18.00 -24.24
CA ASN A 108 0.58 19.04 -23.44
C ASN A 108 0.61 18.71 -21.94
N ILE A 109 1.06 17.47 -21.62
CA ILE A 109 1.20 17.04 -20.22
C ILE A 109 2.63 17.30 -19.78
N VAL A 110 2.79 18.11 -18.73
CA VAL A 110 4.08 18.50 -18.18
C VAL A 110 4.14 18.05 -16.73
N PHE A 111 5.24 17.41 -16.34
CA PHE A 111 5.61 17.23 -14.94
C PHE A 111 6.24 18.54 -14.46
N GLU A 112 5.53 19.29 -13.63
CA GLU A 112 5.95 20.60 -13.17
C GLU A 112 6.71 20.48 -11.84
N VAL A 113 7.98 20.84 -11.82
CA VAL A 113 8.84 20.83 -10.60
C VAL A 113 8.23 21.67 -9.47
N ALA A 114 7.56 22.76 -9.81
CA ALA A 114 6.91 23.62 -8.82
C ALA A 114 5.78 22.90 -8.03
N LYS A 115 5.18 21.85 -8.61
CA LYS A 115 4.13 21.03 -7.97
C LYS A 115 4.70 19.82 -7.22
N TYR A 116 5.82 19.32 -7.70
CA TYR A 116 6.48 18.10 -7.18
C TYR A 116 7.97 18.38 -6.97
N PRO A 117 8.32 19.27 -6.02
CA PRO A 117 9.72 19.75 -5.86
C PRO A 117 10.70 18.68 -5.38
N GLU A 118 10.20 17.57 -4.81
CA GLU A 118 10.99 16.43 -4.35
C GLU A 118 11.78 15.75 -5.49
N ILE A 119 11.37 15.91 -6.74
CA ILE A 119 12.13 15.39 -7.89
C ILE A 119 13.53 16.02 -8.01
N LEU A 120 13.73 17.21 -7.43
CA LEU A 120 15.04 17.89 -7.43
C LEU A 120 16.13 17.12 -6.68
N ASP A 121 15.76 16.25 -5.74
CA ASP A 121 16.69 15.39 -5.02
C ASP A 121 17.36 14.37 -5.94
N TYR A 122 16.78 14.14 -7.11
CA TYR A 122 17.27 13.18 -8.11
C TYR A 122 17.95 13.83 -9.32
N LYS A 123 18.32 15.11 -9.20
CA LYS A 123 19.06 15.80 -10.27
C LYS A 123 20.38 15.10 -10.58
N GLY A 124 20.65 14.89 -11.87
CA GLY A 124 21.82 14.17 -12.36
C GLY A 124 21.64 12.64 -12.41
N GLN A 125 20.47 12.13 -12.06
CA GLN A 125 20.15 10.70 -12.12
C GLN A 125 19.29 10.37 -13.34
N ASP A 126 19.28 9.11 -13.75
CA ASP A 126 18.34 8.58 -14.72
C ASP A 126 17.02 8.26 -14.01
N ILE A 127 15.91 8.77 -14.56
CA ILE A 127 14.57 8.65 -13.97
C ILE A 127 13.62 8.01 -14.96
N ILE A 128 12.84 7.02 -14.54
CA ILE A 128 11.78 6.43 -15.34
C ILE A 128 10.48 7.20 -15.08
N VAL A 129 9.82 7.62 -16.16
CA VAL A 129 8.53 8.33 -16.15
C VAL A 129 7.59 7.72 -17.18
N THR A 130 6.29 8.06 -17.12
CA THR A 130 5.31 7.72 -18.16
C THR A 130 5.10 8.88 -19.14
N ASP A 131 4.19 8.69 -20.10
CA ASP A 131 3.69 9.80 -20.94
C ASP A 131 2.60 10.65 -20.23
N GLY A 132 2.36 10.45 -18.95
CA GLY A 132 1.37 11.16 -18.16
C GLY A 132 -0.09 10.82 -18.47
N THR A 133 -0.35 9.77 -19.26
CA THR A 133 -1.71 9.27 -19.52
C THR A 133 -2.09 8.09 -18.64
N THR A 134 -1.10 7.52 -17.94
CA THR A 134 -1.22 6.38 -17.02
C THR A 134 -0.37 6.63 -15.79
N LEU A 135 -0.59 5.87 -14.71
CA LEU A 135 0.43 5.68 -13.68
C LEU A 135 1.66 4.95 -14.28
N LEU A 136 2.77 4.88 -13.55
CA LEU A 136 3.95 4.11 -13.97
C LEU A 136 3.85 2.65 -13.51
N GLY A 137 3.36 2.42 -12.29
CA GLY A 137 3.30 1.12 -11.63
C GLY A 137 4.63 0.77 -10.95
N ALA A 138 5.39 1.77 -10.49
CA ALA A 138 6.53 1.54 -9.60
C ALA A 138 6.06 0.93 -8.28
N ASP A 139 4.90 1.33 -7.84
CA ASP A 139 4.10 0.74 -6.79
C ASP A 139 3.28 -0.44 -7.38
N ASP A 140 3.61 -1.73 -7.14
CA ASP A 140 4.86 -2.19 -6.50
C ASP A 140 5.68 -3.08 -7.43
N LYS A 141 5.64 -2.81 -8.75
CA LYS A 141 6.45 -3.57 -9.73
C LYS A 141 7.94 -3.26 -9.62
N ALA A 142 8.32 -2.17 -8.91
CA ALA A 142 9.72 -1.93 -8.57
C ALA A 142 10.21 -2.96 -7.55
N GLY A 143 9.48 -3.15 -6.45
CA GLY A 143 9.79 -4.17 -5.45
C GLY A 143 9.82 -5.57 -6.03
N LEU A 144 8.88 -5.91 -6.91
CA LEU A 144 8.92 -7.18 -7.66
C LEU A 144 10.23 -7.34 -8.44
N ALA A 145 10.62 -6.33 -9.21
CA ALA A 145 11.83 -6.39 -10.04
C ALA A 145 13.10 -6.48 -9.18
N GLU A 146 13.14 -5.79 -8.05
CA GLU A 146 14.24 -5.81 -7.09
C GLU A 146 14.42 -7.18 -6.45
N ILE A 147 13.34 -7.78 -5.96
CA ILE A 147 13.33 -9.12 -5.36
C ILE A 147 13.81 -10.17 -6.37
N VAL A 148 13.22 -10.18 -7.56
CA VAL A 148 13.57 -11.18 -8.60
C VAL A 148 15.00 -11.00 -9.07
N THR A 149 15.48 -9.75 -9.22
CA THR A 149 16.87 -9.48 -9.61
C THR A 149 17.87 -9.87 -8.52
N ALA A 150 17.56 -9.61 -7.25
CA ALA A 150 18.38 -10.04 -6.13
C ALA A 150 18.47 -11.57 -6.06
N CYS A 151 17.35 -12.28 -6.26
CA CYS A 151 17.33 -13.75 -6.30
C CYS A 151 18.15 -14.29 -7.48
N GLU A 152 17.99 -13.74 -8.68
CA GLU A 152 18.79 -14.13 -9.85
C GLU A 152 20.29 -13.93 -9.58
N TYR A 153 20.67 -12.81 -8.97
CA TYR A 153 22.05 -12.53 -8.59
C TYR A 153 22.61 -13.57 -7.61
N LEU A 154 21.84 -13.91 -6.56
CA LEU A 154 22.26 -14.92 -5.57
C LEU A 154 22.37 -16.33 -6.17
N VAL A 155 21.48 -16.71 -7.09
CA VAL A 155 21.59 -17.99 -7.83
C VAL A 155 22.88 -18.05 -8.66
N GLN A 156 23.28 -16.94 -9.27
CA GLN A 156 24.51 -16.82 -10.06
C GLN A 156 25.77 -16.72 -9.19
N HIS A 157 25.64 -16.39 -7.91
CA HIS A 157 26.71 -16.18 -6.95
C HIS A 157 26.54 -17.07 -5.70
N PRO A 158 26.60 -18.41 -5.85
CA PRO A 158 26.37 -19.35 -4.74
C PRO A 158 27.45 -19.27 -3.63
N GLU A 159 28.55 -18.56 -3.87
CA GLU A 159 29.56 -18.24 -2.85
C GLU A 159 29.09 -17.22 -1.81
N ILE A 160 28.00 -16.49 -2.06
CA ILE A 160 27.45 -15.52 -1.10
C ILE A 160 26.68 -16.32 -0.02
N PRO A 161 27.09 -16.21 1.26
CA PRO A 161 26.44 -16.96 2.32
C PRO A 161 25.09 -16.35 2.70
N HIS A 162 24.01 -17.15 2.63
CA HIS A 162 22.67 -16.75 3.08
C HIS A 162 21.87 -17.92 3.61
N GLY A 163 20.90 -17.62 4.48
CA GLY A 163 19.86 -18.55 4.92
C GLY A 163 18.87 -18.86 3.79
N LYS A 164 17.82 -19.61 4.11
CA LYS A 164 16.73 -19.85 3.18
C LYS A 164 15.98 -18.54 2.90
N ILE A 165 15.73 -18.26 1.63
CA ILE A 165 14.97 -17.08 1.20
C ILE A 165 13.66 -17.54 0.57
N ARG A 166 12.56 -16.90 0.97
CA ARG A 166 11.26 -17.08 0.36
C ARG A 166 10.85 -15.80 -0.35
N VAL A 167 10.24 -15.93 -1.49
CA VAL A 167 9.59 -14.81 -2.17
C VAL A 167 8.10 -15.08 -2.26
N GLY A 168 7.29 -14.05 -2.05
CA GLY A 168 5.83 -14.10 -2.12
C GLY A 168 5.31 -12.89 -2.89
N PHE A 169 4.50 -13.13 -3.94
CA PHE A 169 3.90 -12.05 -4.71
C PHE A 169 2.39 -12.12 -4.58
N THR A 170 1.79 -11.00 -4.19
CA THR A 170 0.38 -10.89 -3.81
C THR A 170 -0.42 -10.17 -4.90
N PRO A 171 -1.67 -10.56 -5.16
CA PRO A 171 -2.63 -9.78 -5.93
C PRO A 171 -3.41 -8.83 -5.01
N ASP A 172 -4.10 -7.84 -5.58
CA ASP A 172 -5.17 -7.05 -4.96
C ASP A 172 -4.78 -6.33 -3.64
N GLU A 173 -3.51 -5.97 -3.47
CA GLU A 173 -3.05 -5.16 -2.34
C GLU A 173 -3.73 -3.81 -2.32
N GLU A 174 -3.79 -3.13 -3.46
CA GLU A 174 -4.28 -1.78 -3.66
C GLU A 174 -5.78 -1.59 -3.34
N ILE A 175 -6.50 -2.71 -3.22
CA ILE A 175 -7.89 -2.75 -2.74
C ILE A 175 -8.00 -3.38 -1.34
N GLY A 176 -6.85 -3.56 -0.65
CA GLY A 176 -6.75 -4.05 0.73
C GLY A 176 -7.03 -5.54 0.89
N GLN A 177 -6.89 -6.34 -0.17
CA GLN A 177 -7.16 -7.79 -0.18
C GLN A 177 -5.90 -8.65 -0.35
N GLY A 178 -4.72 -8.06 -0.47
CA GLY A 178 -3.47 -8.76 -0.76
C GLY A 178 -3.11 -9.87 0.22
N ALA A 179 -3.45 -9.74 1.50
CA ALA A 179 -3.20 -10.78 2.50
C ALA A 179 -4.36 -11.78 2.66
N ASP A 180 -5.53 -11.61 2.01
CA ASP A 180 -6.75 -12.38 2.31
C ASP A 180 -6.59 -13.90 2.17
N HIS A 181 -5.80 -14.35 1.20
CA HIS A 181 -5.55 -15.77 0.93
C HIS A 181 -4.05 -16.14 1.01
N PHE A 182 -3.22 -15.24 1.56
CA PHE A 182 -1.80 -15.52 1.72
C PHE A 182 -1.58 -16.59 2.80
N ASP A 183 -1.04 -17.74 2.41
CA ASP A 183 -0.77 -18.84 3.33
C ASP A 183 0.58 -18.64 4.05
N VAL A 184 0.53 -17.96 5.20
CA VAL A 184 1.71 -17.70 6.06
C VAL A 184 2.41 -18.98 6.48
N ALA A 185 1.66 -20.05 6.76
CA ALA A 185 2.24 -21.33 7.17
C ALA A 185 3.01 -22.00 6.02
N LYS A 186 2.46 -21.98 4.80
CA LYS A 186 3.13 -22.44 3.58
C LYS A 186 4.33 -21.55 3.21
N PHE A 187 4.22 -20.25 3.42
CA PHE A 187 5.32 -19.33 3.22
C PHE A 187 6.48 -19.62 4.14
N GLY A 188 6.24 -19.92 5.42
CA GLY A 188 7.16 -20.59 6.34
C GLY A 188 8.45 -19.81 6.62
N CYS A 189 8.33 -18.49 6.85
CA CYS A 189 9.44 -17.61 7.22
C CYS A 189 9.45 -17.30 8.72
N ASP A 190 10.64 -17.01 9.27
CA ASP A 190 10.77 -16.48 10.62
C ASP A 190 10.30 -15.02 10.70
N PHE A 191 10.55 -14.26 9.64
CA PHE A 191 10.07 -12.90 9.40
C PHE A 191 10.15 -12.56 7.91
N ALA A 192 9.51 -11.49 7.50
CA ALA A 192 9.53 -11.05 6.11
C ALA A 192 9.64 -9.52 6.01
N TYR A 193 9.79 -9.04 4.79
CA TYR A 193 9.75 -7.62 4.42
C TYR A 193 8.88 -7.44 3.19
N THR A 194 7.99 -6.46 3.21
CA THR A 194 7.38 -5.94 1.98
C THR A 194 8.34 -4.93 1.34
N MET A 195 8.54 -5.02 0.02
CA MET A 195 9.35 -4.07 -0.75
C MET A 195 8.43 -3.04 -1.42
N ASP A 196 7.61 -2.37 -0.61
CA ASP A 196 6.44 -1.58 -1.01
C ASP A 196 6.48 -0.14 -0.44
N GLY A 197 7.65 0.28 0.03
CA GLY A 197 7.87 1.63 0.52
C GLY A 197 8.21 2.62 -0.60
N GLY A 198 8.10 3.90 -0.30
CA GLY A 198 8.32 4.99 -1.26
C GLY A 198 9.79 5.29 -1.52
N ALA A 199 10.18 6.53 -1.26
CA ALA A 199 11.48 7.07 -1.61
C ALA A 199 12.65 6.39 -0.87
N VAL A 200 13.83 6.42 -1.48
CA VAL A 200 15.04 5.79 -0.97
C VAL A 200 15.30 6.09 0.51
N GLY A 201 15.51 5.04 1.30
CA GLY A 201 15.78 5.11 2.73
C GLY A 201 14.56 4.96 3.63
N GLU A 202 13.34 4.93 3.12
CA GLU A 202 12.14 4.69 3.91
C GLU A 202 12.14 3.28 4.50
N LEU A 203 11.86 3.21 5.80
CA LEU A 203 11.73 1.98 6.56
C LEU A 203 10.57 2.16 7.53
N GLU A 204 9.58 1.28 7.43
CA GLU A 204 8.30 1.48 8.07
C GLU A 204 7.90 0.21 8.81
N TYR A 205 7.69 0.31 10.10
CA TYR A 205 7.17 -0.77 10.95
C TYR A 205 5.97 -0.32 11.79
N GLU A 206 5.43 0.84 11.43
CA GLU A 206 4.21 1.40 11.99
C GLU A 206 3.27 1.83 10.87
N ASN A 207 1.98 1.58 11.06
CA ASN A 207 0.92 2.01 10.16
C ASN A 207 -0.31 2.44 10.98
N PHE A 208 -1.32 3.01 10.34
CA PHE A 208 -2.55 3.29 11.03
C PHE A 208 -3.24 2.02 11.55
N ASN A 209 -3.96 2.14 12.68
CA ASN A 209 -5.15 1.33 12.94
C ASN A 209 -6.29 1.91 12.09
N ALA A 210 -7.10 1.06 11.49
CA ALA A 210 -8.08 1.46 10.49
C ALA A 210 -9.44 0.82 10.72
N ALA A 211 -10.50 1.63 10.61
CA ALA A 211 -11.87 1.16 10.55
C ALA A 211 -12.66 1.92 9.48
N GLY A 212 -13.59 1.20 8.87
CA GLY A 212 -14.69 1.77 8.12
C GLY A 212 -15.89 2.01 9.04
N CYS A 213 -16.65 3.07 8.78
CA CYS A 213 -17.86 3.37 9.52
C CYS A 213 -18.97 3.77 8.55
N LYS A 214 -20.10 3.08 8.61
CA LYS A 214 -21.33 3.45 7.90
C LYS A 214 -22.34 3.96 8.91
N VAL A 215 -22.81 5.18 8.69
CA VAL A 215 -23.84 5.82 9.49
C VAL A 215 -25.09 5.93 8.62
N LYS A 216 -26.20 5.39 9.09
CA LYS A 216 -27.50 5.43 8.43
C LYS A 216 -28.47 6.24 9.28
N VAL A 217 -29.07 7.25 8.67
CA VAL A 217 -30.02 8.15 9.33
C VAL A 217 -31.39 7.98 8.69
N HIS A 218 -32.39 7.72 9.51
CA HIS A 218 -33.78 7.57 9.10
C HIS A 218 -34.59 8.84 9.36
N GLY A 219 -35.42 9.19 8.41
CA GLY A 219 -36.32 10.34 8.49
C GLY A 219 -37.77 9.96 8.21
N VAL A 220 -38.63 10.97 8.27
CA VAL A 220 -40.06 10.84 7.94
C VAL A 220 -40.43 11.95 6.96
N ASN A 221 -40.80 11.56 5.74
CA ASN A 221 -41.21 12.50 4.71
C ASN A 221 -42.73 12.74 4.79
N VAL A 222 -43.10 13.99 4.65
CA VAL A 222 -44.49 14.43 4.43
C VAL A 222 -44.47 15.65 3.50
N HIS A 223 -45.63 16.00 2.91
CA HIS A 223 -45.70 17.21 2.12
C HIS A 223 -45.22 18.44 2.93
N PRO A 224 -44.28 19.25 2.40
CA PRO A 224 -43.65 20.34 3.14
C PRO A 224 -44.61 21.29 3.84
N GLY A 225 -45.74 21.60 3.21
CA GLY A 225 -46.80 22.44 3.80
C GLY A 225 -47.49 21.85 5.07
N TYR A 226 -47.31 20.55 5.32
CA TYR A 226 -47.86 19.84 6.47
C TYR A 226 -46.75 19.27 7.39
N GLY A 227 -45.52 19.72 7.19
CA GLY A 227 -44.33 19.19 7.86
C GLY A 227 -44.19 19.56 9.32
N TYR A 228 -44.94 20.55 9.82
CA TYR A 228 -44.84 21.03 11.19
C TYR A 228 -45.13 19.90 12.20
N HIS A 229 -44.15 19.62 13.09
CA HIS A 229 -44.10 18.51 14.03
C HIS A 229 -44.32 17.09 13.46
N LYS A 230 -44.14 16.91 12.14
CA LYS A 230 -44.31 15.60 11.46
C LYS A 230 -43.12 15.20 10.66
N MET A 231 -42.51 16.13 9.93
CA MET A 231 -41.37 15.86 9.09
C MET A 231 -40.09 15.69 9.93
N ILE A 232 -39.35 14.61 9.67
CA ILE A 232 -38.01 14.41 10.18
C ILE A 232 -37.11 14.29 8.92
N ASN A 233 -36.25 15.28 8.71
CA ASN A 233 -35.39 15.29 7.54
C ASN A 233 -34.05 14.64 7.89
N SER A 234 -33.80 13.44 7.36
CA SER A 234 -32.58 12.68 7.63
C SER A 234 -31.31 13.40 7.22
N MET A 235 -31.33 14.19 6.12
CA MET A 235 -30.16 14.96 5.67
C MET A 235 -29.74 16.03 6.68
N ARG A 236 -30.70 16.67 7.37
CA ARG A 236 -30.40 17.66 8.41
C ARG A 236 -29.76 17.02 9.63
N ILE A 237 -30.26 15.85 10.03
CA ILE A 237 -29.71 15.07 11.15
C ILE A 237 -28.32 14.55 10.78
N ALA A 238 -28.12 14.05 9.57
CA ALA A 238 -26.82 13.60 9.08
C ALA A 238 -25.79 14.74 9.10
N ASN A 239 -26.17 15.94 8.67
CA ASN A 239 -25.31 17.13 8.75
C ASN A 239 -25.01 17.53 10.20
N GLN A 240 -26.02 17.45 11.11
CA GLN A 240 -25.82 17.67 12.54
C GLN A 240 -24.80 16.69 13.10
N PHE A 241 -24.96 15.38 12.84
CA PHE A 241 -24.01 14.34 13.26
C PHE A 241 -22.59 14.63 12.75
N ALA A 242 -22.43 14.89 11.46
CA ALA A 242 -21.14 15.19 10.86
C ALA A 242 -20.46 16.42 11.49
N SER A 243 -21.24 17.45 11.84
CA SER A 243 -20.74 18.67 12.49
C SER A 243 -20.37 18.51 13.97
N MET A 244 -20.76 17.42 14.60
CA MET A 244 -20.39 17.09 15.98
C MET A 244 -19.01 16.45 16.10
N LEU A 245 -18.46 15.90 15.01
CA LEU A 245 -17.09 15.39 14.98
C LEU A 245 -16.06 16.53 14.98
N PRO A 246 -14.85 16.29 15.51
CA PRO A 246 -13.80 17.31 15.56
C PRO A 246 -13.47 17.88 14.19
N ARG A 247 -13.66 19.19 14.02
CA ARG A 247 -13.55 19.90 12.72
C ARG A 247 -12.18 19.77 12.05
N TRP A 248 -11.13 19.68 12.85
CA TRP A 248 -9.75 19.71 12.36
C TRP A 248 -9.06 18.34 12.36
N GLU A 249 -9.78 17.29 12.74
CA GLU A 249 -9.27 15.93 12.71
C GLU A 249 -9.69 15.24 11.40
N THR A 250 -9.24 15.80 10.29
CA THR A 250 -9.51 15.34 8.92
C THR A 250 -8.18 15.19 8.16
N PRO A 251 -8.13 14.41 7.06
CA PRO A 251 -6.87 14.19 6.33
C PRO A 251 -6.16 15.48 5.89
N GLU A 252 -6.93 16.50 5.47
CA GLU A 252 -6.41 17.78 5.03
C GLU A 252 -5.85 18.67 6.16
N HIS A 253 -6.03 18.28 7.43
CA HIS A 253 -5.58 19.05 8.60
C HIS A 253 -4.65 18.26 9.52
N THR A 254 -4.31 17.01 9.18
CA THR A 254 -3.50 16.12 10.02
C THR A 254 -2.27 15.62 9.30
N GLN A 255 -1.19 15.38 10.03
CA GLN A 255 0.08 14.87 9.52
C GLN A 255 0.76 13.93 10.53
N GLY A 256 1.82 13.24 10.12
CA GLY A 256 2.61 12.35 10.98
C GLY A 256 1.73 11.35 11.71
N TYR A 257 1.78 11.34 13.02
CA TYR A 257 1.04 10.42 13.90
C TYR A 257 -0.40 10.84 14.21
N GLU A 258 -0.86 11.97 13.69
CA GLU A 258 -2.22 12.48 13.97
C GLU A 258 -3.26 11.65 13.23
N GLY A 259 -4.26 11.17 13.98
CA GLY A 259 -5.39 10.41 13.44
C GLY A 259 -6.51 11.32 12.96
N PHE A 260 -7.48 10.74 12.23
CA PHE A 260 -8.57 11.49 11.64
C PHE A 260 -9.88 10.70 11.49
N TYR A 261 -10.95 11.45 11.24
CA TYR A 261 -12.22 11.01 10.67
C TYR A 261 -12.33 11.57 9.25
N HIS A 262 -12.49 10.72 8.25
CA HIS A 262 -12.66 11.18 6.88
C HIS A 262 -14.02 10.78 6.34
N LEU A 263 -14.90 11.74 6.10
CA LEU A 263 -16.18 11.54 5.42
C LEU A 263 -15.92 11.36 3.92
N ILE A 264 -16.01 10.13 3.44
CA ILE A 264 -15.74 9.79 2.04
C ILE A 264 -16.97 9.86 1.15
N ALA A 265 -18.16 9.65 1.71
CA ALA A 265 -19.41 9.77 0.96
C ALA A 265 -20.57 10.18 1.85
N MET A 266 -21.51 10.95 1.29
CA MET A 266 -22.77 11.32 1.92
C MET A 266 -23.87 11.35 0.84
N ASN A 267 -24.83 10.44 0.94
CA ASN A 267 -25.92 10.33 0.00
C ASN A 267 -27.26 10.28 0.74
N GLY A 268 -28.26 11.06 0.30
CA GLY A 268 -29.51 11.05 1.06
C GLY A 268 -30.71 11.73 0.40
N THR A 269 -31.86 11.45 1.02
CA THR A 269 -33.16 12.08 0.78
C THR A 269 -33.72 12.53 2.12
N VAL A 270 -34.99 12.98 2.15
CA VAL A 270 -35.69 13.29 3.43
C VAL A 270 -35.84 12.04 4.29
N GLU A 271 -36.10 10.88 3.67
CA GLU A 271 -36.42 9.62 4.39
C GLU A 271 -35.19 8.85 4.86
N GLU A 272 -34.08 8.91 4.10
CA GLU A 272 -32.88 8.19 4.46
C GLU A 272 -31.62 8.94 3.98
N THR A 273 -30.60 8.98 4.82
CA THR A 273 -29.26 9.49 4.47
C THR A 273 -28.19 8.54 4.99
N THR A 274 -27.24 8.20 4.15
CA THR A 274 -26.07 7.39 4.52
C THR A 274 -24.81 8.24 4.45
N LEU A 275 -23.97 8.15 5.50
CA LEU A 275 -22.61 8.69 5.53
C LEU A 275 -21.64 7.53 5.61
N GLN A 276 -20.52 7.67 4.92
CA GLN A 276 -19.42 6.69 4.98
C GLN A 276 -18.17 7.41 5.46
N TYR A 277 -17.57 6.86 6.51
CA TYR A 277 -16.32 7.36 7.10
C TYR A 277 -15.25 6.30 7.06
N ILE A 278 -14.01 6.74 6.93
CA ILE A 278 -12.84 5.99 7.36
C ILE A 278 -12.24 6.65 8.60
N ILE A 279 -11.81 5.83 9.55
CA ILE A 279 -11.25 6.25 10.83
C ILE A 279 -9.83 5.73 10.91
N ARG A 280 -8.89 6.59 11.26
CA ARG A 280 -7.46 6.27 11.30
C ARG A 280 -6.83 6.85 12.57
N ASP A 281 -5.97 6.08 13.22
CA ASP A 281 -5.07 6.55 14.26
C ASP A 281 -3.92 5.55 14.46
N HIS A 282 -2.70 6.02 14.67
CA HIS A 282 -1.55 5.15 14.96
C HIS A 282 -1.64 4.55 16.37
N ASP A 283 -2.16 5.31 17.33
CA ASP A 283 -2.33 4.84 18.70
C ASP A 283 -3.61 4.02 18.86
N ARG A 284 -3.48 2.78 19.34
CA ARG A 284 -4.60 1.86 19.52
C ARG A 284 -5.67 2.40 20.46
N ALA A 285 -5.28 3.01 21.56
CA ALA A 285 -6.23 3.52 22.55
C ALA A 285 -7.03 4.73 22.02
N ARG A 286 -6.35 5.61 21.25
CA ARG A 286 -7.01 6.73 20.56
C ARG A 286 -7.94 6.22 19.46
N PHE A 287 -7.51 5.25 18.67
CA PHE A 287 -8.34 4.62 17.65
C PHE A 287 -9.64 4.06 18.23
N GLU A 288 -9.55 3.29 19.32
CA GLU A 288 -10.72 2.78 20.03
C GLU A 288 -11.57 3.91 20.62
N SER A 289 -10.95 5.01 21.08
CA SER A 289 -11.67 6.19 21.54
C SER A 289 -12.46 6.89 20.43
N ARG A 290 -11.89 6.96 19.20
CA ARG A 290 -12.56 7.53 18.03
C ARG A 290 -13.82 6.74 17.67
N LYS A 291 -13.75 5.42 17.68
CA LYS A 291 -14.93 4.56 17.43
C LYS A 291 -16.03 4.79 18.47
N ARG A 292 -15.65 4.81 19.76
CA ARG A 292 -16.59 5.10 20.85
C ARG A 292 -17.22 6.49 20.75
N GLU A 293 -16.48 7.48 20.26
CA GLU A 293 -17.02 8.84 20.04
C GLU A 293 -18.15 8.82 19.01
N ILE A 294 -17.96 8.17 17.87
CA ILE A 294 -19.01 8.00 16.84
C ILE A 294 -20.27 7.36 17.44
N GLU A 295 -20.12 6.27 18.18
CA GLU A 295 -21.24 5.61 18.85
C GLU A 295 -21.93 6.51 19.89
N HIS A 296 -21.13 7.29 20.63
CA HIS A 296 -21.66 8.24 21.61
C HIS A 296 -22.48 9.35 20.95
N LEU A 297 -21.99 9.90 19.84
CA LEU A 297 -22.70 10.92 19.07
C LEU A 297 -24.00 10.37 18.48
N ALA A 298 -24.00 9.13 17.98
CA ALA A 298 -25.20 8.47 17.51
C ALA A 298 -26.25 8.29 18.63
N ARG A 299 -25.81 7.88 19.82
CA ARG A 299 -26.71 7.80 20.98
C ARG A 299 -27.32 9.16 21.34
N LYS A 300 -26.55 10.26 21.24
CA LYS A 300 -27.13 11.62 21.49
C LYS A 300 -28.19 11.97 20.46
N ILE A 301 -28.00 11.66 19.20
CA ILE A 301 -28.99 11.86 18.13
C ILE A 301 -30.27 11.05 18.44
N ASN A 302 -30.12 9.77 18.79
CA ASN A 302 -31.27 8.92 19.16
C ASN A 302 -32.00 9.43 20.37
N GLN A 303 -31.31 10.01 21.36
CA GLN A 303 -31.98 10.64 22.52
C GLN A 303 -32.76 11.90 22.13
N GLU A 304 -32.32 12.67 21.15
CA GLU A 304 -32.95 13.89 20.68
C GLU A 304 -34.17 13.61 19.76
N TYR A 305 -34.02 12.67 18.82
CA TYR A 305 -34.99 12.44 17.74
C TYR A 305 -35.83 11.16 17.90
N GLY A 306 -35.43 10.28 18.79
CA GLY A 306 -36.06 8.98 19.02
C GLY A 306 -35.15 7.82 18.67
N GLU A 307 -35.33 6.69 19.35
CA GLU A 307 -34.54 5.48 19.15
C GLU A 307 -34.70 4.96 17.73
N GLY A 308 -33.58 4.55 17.09
CA GLY A 308 -33.55 4.07 15.70
C GLY A 308 -33.50 5.17 14.66
N THR A 309 -33.40 6.45 15.05
CA THR A 309 -33.22 7.56 14.09
C THR A 309 -31.83 7.49 13.39
N ILE A 310 -30.79 7.04 14.10
CA ILE A 310 -29.46 6.86 13.56
C ILE A 310 -28.89 5.50 13.96
N GLU A 311 -28.33 4.81 13.01
CA GLU A 311 -27.65 3.52 13.16
C GLU A 311 -26.18 3.66 12.73
N VAL A 312 -25.28 2.97 13.43
CA VAL A 312 -23.84 2.97 13.15
C VAL A 312 -23.35 1.55 12.98
N GLU A 313 -22.68 1.29 11.88
CA GLU A 313 -21.96 0.06 11.61
C GLU A 313 -20.45 0.37 11.54
N LEU A 314 -19.68 -0.19 12.48
CA LEU A 314 -18.23 -0.06 12.54
C LEU A 314 -17.59 -1.39 12.15
N ARG A 315 -16.58 -1.35 11.27
CA ARG A 315 -15.82 -2.52 10.86
C ARG A 315 -14.34 -2.20 10.90
N ASP A 316 -13.59 -2.90 11.76
CA ASP A 316 -12.14 -2.82 11.77
C ASP A 316 -11.58 -3.47 10.49
N GLN A 317 -10.55 -2.83 9.91
CA GLN A 317 -9.94 -3.24 8.65
C GLN A 317 -8.55 -3.86 8.91
N TYR A 318 -7.69 -3.13 9.60
CA TYR A 318 -6.35 -3.57 9.99
C TYR A 318 -5.86 -2.79 11.21
N TYR A 319 -4.74 -3.23 11.77
CA TYR A 319 -4.14 -2.64 12.96
C TYR A 319 -2.69 -2.25 12.72
N ASN A 320 -2.15 -1.42 13.61
CA ASN A 320 -0.75 -1.01 13.54
C ASN A 320 0.19 -2.20 13.79
N MET A 321 0.99 -2.55 12.78
CA MET A 321 1.93 -3.69 12.84
C MET A 321 3.02 -3.52 13.89
N ARG A 322 3.24 -2.31 14.42
CA ARG A 322 4.17 -2.06 15.53
C ARG A 322 3.96 -3.04 16.69
N GLU A 323 2.72 -3.36 17.04
CA GLU A 323 2.40 -4.31 18.12
C GLU A 323 3.07 -5.69 17.91
N LYS A 324 3.32 -6.07 16.66
CA LYS A 324 3.90 -7.36 16.25
C LYS A 324 5.38 -7.27 15.93
N VAL A 325 5.86 -6.12 15.45
CA VAL A 325 7.25 -5.90 15.07
C VAL A 325 8.10 -5.49 16.28
N GLU A 326 7.57 -4.69 17.19
CA GLU A 326 8.31 -4.19 18.36
C GLU A 326 8.95 -5.30 19.25
N PRO A 327 8.31 -6.49 19.45
CA PRO A 327 8.93 -7.59 20.16
C PRO A 327 10.16 -8.21 19.45
N VAL A 328 10.33 -7.96 18.16
CA VAL A 328 11.38 -8.52 17.30
C VAL A 328 12.17 -7.42 16.57
N MET A 329 12.42 -6.29 17.22
CA MET A 329 13.08 -5.10 16.63
C MET A 329 14.42 -5.37 15.96
N HIS A 330 15.05 -6.51 16.21
CA HIS A 330 16.28 -6.92 15.53
C HIS A 330 16.10 -6.98 14.01
N ILE A 331 14.88 -7.27 13.50
CA ILE A 331 14.61 -7.32 12.06
C ILE A 331 14.62 -5.90 11.45
N VAL A 332 14.18 -4.87 12.19
CA VAL A 332 14.25 -3.46 11.79
C VAL A 332 15.69 -2.98 11.82
N THR A 333 16.42 -3.25 12.91
CA THR A 333 17.84 -2.91 13.04
C THR A 333 18.68 -3.54 11.92
N LEU A 334 18.39 -4.78 11.52
CA LEU A 334 19.05 -5.45 10.41
C LEU A 334 18.92 -4.64 9.09
N VAL A 335 17.74 -4.12 8.80
CA VAL A 335 17.51 -3.29 7.61
C VAL A 335 18.24 -1.96 7.72
N GLU A 336 18.20 -1.29 8.89
CA GLU A 336 18.94 -0.04 9.10
C GLU A 336 20.44 -0.20 8.84
N GLU A 337 21.00 -1.32 9.30
CA GLU A 337 22.42 -1.63 9.07
C GLU A 337 22.68 -1.94 7.59
N ALA A 338 21.83 -2.72 6.96
CA ALA A 338 21.94 -3.05 5.53
C ALA A 338 21.88 -1.79 4.66
N MET A 339 20.97 -0.86 4.96
CA MET A 339 20.88 0.44 4.29
C MET A 339 22.18 1.26 4.43
N LYS A 340 22.72 1.36 5.65
CA LYS A 340 23.94 2.10 5.92
C LYS A 340 25.14 1.54 5.13
N GLU A 341 25.24 0.22 4.98
CA GLU A 341 26.32 -0.42 4.24
C GLU A 341 26.30 -0.12 2.74
N VAL A 342 25.12 0.06 2.17
CA VAL A 342 24.99 0.47 0.76
C VAL A 342 24.98 2.00 0.57
N GLY A 343 25.27 2.74 1.65
CA GLY A 343 25.34 4.20 1.61
C GLY A 343 23.97 4.89 1.58
N VAL A 344 22.92 4.21 2.06
CA VAL A 344 21.57 4.78 2.24
C VAL A 344 21.36 5.16 3.70
N THR A 345 20.87 6.38 3.94
CA THR A 345 20.49 6.82 5.29
C THR A 345 19.07 6.33 5.59
N PRO A 346 18.87 5.47 6.63
CA PRO A 346 17.54 5.03 7.01
C PRO A 346 16.65 6.19 7.46
N ARG A 347 15.41 6.21 7.00
CA ARG A 347 14.36 7.14 7.41
C ARG A 347 13.19 6.34 7.95
N VAL A 348 13.23 6.09 9.26
CA VAL A 348 12.15 5.37 9.94
C VAL A 348 10.97 6.31 10.13
N GLN A 349 9.84 5.97 9.55
CA GLN A 349 8.61 6.78 9.60
C GLN A 349 7.37 5.88 9.64
N PRO A 350 6.22 6.38 10.12
CA PRO A 350 4.97 5.64 10.08
C PRO A 350 4.28 5.78 8.73
N ILE A 351 3.66 4.69 8.26
CA ILE A 351 2.77 4.72 7.10
C ILE A 351 1.44 5.36 7.51
N ARG A 352 0.93 6.29 6.71
CA ARG A 352 -0.41 6.87 6.88
C ARG A 352 -1.49 6.10 6.09
N GLY A 353 -1.33 4.81 5.98
CA GLY A 353 -2.21 3.85 5.31
C GLY A 353 -2.07 2.48 5.93
N GLY A 354 -2.29 1.44 5.16
CA GLY A 354 -2.02 0.04 5.46
C GLY A 354 -1.13 -0.55 4.38
N THR A 355 -0.61 -1.76 4.60
CA THR A 355 0.11 -2.58 3.63
C THR A 355 -0.18 -4.05 3.90
N ASP A 356 0.14 -4.93 2.97
CA ASP A 356 0.11 -6.38 3.22
C ASP A 356 0.92 -6.77 4.45
N GLY A 357 2.08 -6.13 4.67
CA GLY A 357 2.94 -6.36 5.84
C GLY A 357 2.24 -6.11 7.16
N ALA A 358 1.33 -5.14 7.22
CA ALA A 358 0.54 -4.87 8.41
C ALA A 358 -0.39 -6.05 8.75
N ARG A 359 -1.09 -6.61 7.77
CA ARG A 359 -1.98 -7.75 7.96
C ARG A 359 -1.22 -9.03 8.26
N LEU A 360 -0.19 -9.32 7.47
CA LEU A 360 0.68 -10.50 7.66
C LEU A 360 1.33 -10.53 9.05
N SER A 361 1.70 -9.35 9.59
CA SER A 361 2.23 -9.25 10.96
C SER A 361 1.23 -9.75 12.00
N PHE A 362 -0.07 -9.49 11.84
CA PHE A 362 -1.11 -10.01 12.72
C PHE A 362 -1.44 -11.49 12.48
N GLU A 363 -1.09 -12.04 11.33
CA GLU A 363 -1.20 -13.47 11.02
C GLU A 363 0.02 -14.27 11.49
N GLY A 364 0.97 -13.63 12.18
CA GLY A 364 2.11 -14.28 12.81
C GLY A 364 3.42 -14.18 12.02
N LEU A 365 3.46 -13.37 10.96
CA LEU A 365 4.65 -13.09 10.16
C LEU A 365 5.06 -11.61 10.32
N PRO A 366 5.92 -11.23 11.28
CA PRO A 366 6.40 -9.86 11.41
C PRO A 366 7.01 -9.38 10.09
N CYS A 367 6.46 -8.30 9.52
CA CYS A 367 6.75 -7.90 8.15
C CYS A 367 6.81 -6.36 7.99
N PRO A 368 7.94 -5.73 8.38
CA PRO A 368 8.19 -4.32 8.11
C PRO A 368 8.27 -4.03 6.61
N ASN A 369 8.03 -2.76 6.24
CA ASN A 369 8.06 -2.27 4.88
C ASN A 369 9.37 -1.55 4.57
N ILE A 370 9.97 -1.83 3.41
CA ILE A 370 11.23 -1.24 2.92
C ILE A 370 10.93 -0.51 1.62
N PHE A 371 11.62 0.60 1.36
CA PHE A 371 11.48 1.39 0.15
C PHE A 371 11.74 0.57 -1.14
N ALA A 372 10.91 0.82 -2.16
CA ALA A 372 11.12 0.38 -3.54
C ALA A 372 11.67 1.53 -4.44
N GLY A 373 11.80 2.73 -3.90
CA GLY A 373 12.43 3.86 -4.56
C GLY A 373 11.54 4.67 -5.49
N GLY A 374 10.28 4.29 -5.69
CA GLY A 374 9.30 5.05 -6.44
C GLY A 374 8.79 6.28 -5.69
N VAL A 375 8.23 7.23 -6.41
CA VAL A 375 7.71 8.49 -5.86
C VAL A 375 6.43 8.89 -6.60
N ASN A 376 5.53 9.60 -5.92
CA ASN A 376 4.22 10.03 -6.42
C ASN A 376 3.30 8.87 -6.83
N PHE A 377 3.25 7.83 -6.03
CA PHE A 377 2.41 6.65 -6.21
C PHE A 377 0.94 7.02 -6.47
N HIS A 378 0.16 6.12 -7.11
CA HIS A 378 -1.23 6.29 -7.51
C HIS A 378 -1.48 7.49 -8.46
N SER A 379 -0.43 8.06 -9.04
CA SER A 379 -0.50 9.26 -9.87
C SER A 379 0.03 9.01 -11.28
N ARG A 380 -0.53 9.71 -12.24
CA ARG A 380 0.06 9.80 -13.58
C ARG A 380 1.40 10.56 -13.64
N PHE A 381 1.80 11.14 -12.53
CA PHE A 381 3.09 11.81 -12.32
C PHE A 381 4.03 10.97 -11.45
N GLU A 382 3.75 9.69 -11.33
CA GLU A 382 4.62 8.70 -10.70
C GLU A 382 5.93 8.59 -11.46
N TYR A 383 7.04 8.45 -10.73
CA TYR A 383 8.36 8.29 -11.31
C TYR A 383 9.25 7.39 -10.45
N LEU A 384 10.27 6.80 -11.07
CA LEU A 384 11.21 5.90 -10.41
C LEU A 384 12.65 6.28 -10.80
N PRO A 385 13.45 6.81 -9.87
CA PRO A 385 14.88 6.99 -10.07
C PRO A 385 15.59 5.62 -10.14
N ILE A 386 16.31 5.35 -11.23
CA ILE A 386 17.00 4.06 -11.41
C ILE A 386 17.99 3.76 -10.28
N PRO A 387 18.83 4.72 -9.80
CA PRO A 387 19.72 4.46 -8.67
C PRO A 387 18.99 4.11 -7.36
N SER A 388 17.76 4.62 -7.14
CA SER A 388 16.96 4.27 -5.96
C SER A 388 16.54 2.81 -5.97
N MET A 389 16.04 2.31 -7.10
CA MET A 389 15.70 0.91 -7.32
C MET A 389 16.93 -0.01 -7.19
N GLU A 390 18.10 0.41 -7.73
CA GLU A 390 19.36 -0.32 -7.56
C GLU A 390 19.77 -0.41 -6.07
N LYS A 391 19.55 0.66 -5.29
CA LYS A 391 19.81 0.66 -3.85
C LYS A 391 18.90 -0.30 -3.09
N ALA A 392 17.60 -0.35 -3.43
CA ALA A 392 16.66 -1.28 -2.82
C ALA A 392 17.09 -2.74 -3.04
N MET A 393 17.45 -3.10 -4.29
CA MET A 393 18.02 -4.42 -4.58
C MET A 393 19.29 -4.71 -3.76
N GLN A 394 20.21 -3.74 -3.64
CA GLN A 394 21.44 -3.91 -2.83
C GLN A 394 21.11 -4.10 -1.35
N VAL A 395 20.07 -3.44 -0.81
CA VAL A 395 19.60 -3.62 0.56
C VAL A 395 19.13 -5.06 0.79
N ILE A 396 18.36 -5.63 -0.14
CA ILE A 396 17.96 -7.06 -0.08
C ILE A 396 19.20 -7.95 0.06
N LEU A 397 20.20 -7.76 -0.80
CA LEU A 397 21.45 -8.54 -0.78
C LEU A 397 22.22 -8.39 0.54
N GLN A 398 22.21 -7.21 1.15
CA GLN A 398 22.86 -7.00 2.46
C GLN A 398 22.08 -7.65 3.60
N ILE A 399 20.75 -7.55 3.59
CA ILE A 399 19.90 -8.20 4.60
C ILE A 399 20.20 -9.70 4.68
N VAL A 400 20.18 -10.40 3.55
CA VAL A 400 20.34 -11.86 3.53
C VAL A 400 21.75 -12.32 3.91
N GLN A 401 22.76 -11.50 3.71
CA GLN A 401 24.13 -11.79 4.10
C GLN A 401 24.38 -11.57 5.60
N LYS A 402 23.72 -10.53 6.19
CA LYS A 402 23.92 -10.16 7.60
C LYS A 402 23.07 -11.00 8.57
N ALA A 403 21.91 -11.46 8.16
CA ALA A 403 20.95 -12.21 8.96
C ALA A 403 21.48 -13.57 9.47
#